data_a201a4d7937ca43cf92f9391d36a6119
#
_entry.id   a201a4d7937ca43cf92f9391d36a6119
#
_cell.length_a   1.000
_cell.length_b   1.000
_cell.length_c   1.000
_cell.angle_alpha   90.00
_cell.angle_beta   90.00
_cell.angle_gamma   90.00
#
_symmetry.space_group_name_H-M   'P 1'
#
loop_
_entity.id
_entity.type
_entity.pdbx_description
1 polymer ?
#
loop_
_entity_poly.entity_id
_entity_poly.type
_entity_poly.pdbx_seq_one_letter_code
_entity_poly.pdbx_strand_id
1 'polypeptide(L)'
;MSYKIVVDSCCELPEALKNDPRFQIVPLGLQVDDWHIIDDETFDQAEFLHRVANAKDCPKSSCPSPERFMESYRTDAEHVYVVTLTAKLSGSYNSAMLGKSLYEETYGEKKIHVVDSKTASPGESQIALKAMELEESGLYTFEEIVEKLETFRDELETYFVLDNLDFLKKNGRLTGLKALAATTLNIKPILKAIEGEIAQAGQAVGVKKALAKMSEMIVEKIVKEGHEKMVITHCNNVKRAETVRDLILSKTDTIKQVIIMDTAGVASLYAADGGVIVTI
;
A
#
# COMPACT_ATOMS: atom_id res chain seq x y z
N MET A 1 -0.19 -27.57 -0.68
CA MET A 1 -0.53 -27.07 0.66
C MET A 1 -1.58 -25.98 0.51
N SER A 2 -2.46 -25.82 1.50
CA SER A 2 -3.48 -24.77 1.47
C SER A 2 -2.93 -23.50 2.13
N TYR A 3 -3.20 -22.33 1.57
CA TYR A 3 -2.71 -21.08 2.11
C TYR A 3 -3.79 -19.99 2.13
N LYS A 4 -3.60 -19.00 2.99
CA LYS A 4 -4.42 -17.81 3.13
C LYS A 4 -3.53 -16.58 3.14
N ILE A 5 -3.93 -15.54 2.42
CA ILE A 5 -3.30 -14.24 2.43
C ILE A 5 -4.27 -13.25 3.05
N VAL A 6 -3.87 -12.69 4.18
CA VAL A 6 -4.61 -11.67 4.91
C VAL A 6 -3.93 -10.33 4.67
N VAL A 7 -4.69 -9.34 4.28
CA VAL A 7 -4.17 -7.98 4.04
C VAL A 7 -4.99 -6.97 4.81
N ASP A 8 -4.40 -5.86 5.22
CA ASP A 8 -5.23 -4.73 5.64
C ASP A 8 -5.76 -3.95 4.43
N SER A 9 -6.73 -3.08 4.61
CA SER A 9 -7.41 -2.41 3.49
C SER A 9 -6.60 -1.31 2.81
N CYS A 10 -5.36 -1.04 3.25
CA CYS A 10 -4.44 -0.22 2.47
C CYS A 10 -3.86 -0.98 1.26
N CYS A 11 -3.97 -2.31 1.27
CA CYS A 11 -3.58 -3.18 0.17
C CYS A 11 -4.70 -3.26 -0.88
N GLU A 12 -4.55 -2.59 -2.00
CA GLU A 12 -5.45 -2.79 -3.13
C GLU A 12 -5.21 -4.14 -3.79
N LEU A 13 -6.27 -4.91 -3.99
CA LEU A 13 -6.22 -6.17 -4.72
C LEU A 13 -6.71 -5.99 -6.16
N PRO A 14 -6.05 -6.64 -7.14
CA PRO A 14 -6.60 -6.74 -8.49
C PRO A 14 -8.03 -7.29 -8.49
N GLU A 15 -8.87 -6.82 -9.39
CA GLU A 15 -10.29 -7.18 -9.45
C GLU A 15 -10.54 -8.69 -9.43
N ALA A 16 -9.68 -9.44 -10.14
CA ALA A 16 -9.75 -10.90 -10.19
C ALA A 16 -9.52 -11.60 -8.84
N LEU A 17 -8.91 -10.91 -7.87
CA LEU A 17 -8.57 -11.46 -6.56
C LEU A 17 -9.47 -10.97 -5.42
N LYS A 18 -10.30 -9.96 -5.65
CA LYS A 18 -11.20 -9.42 -4.62
C LYS A 18 -12.17 -10.45 -4.05
N ASN A 19 -12.59 -11.42 -4.88
CA ASN A 19 -13.49 -12.49 -4.48
C ASN A 19 -12.78 -13.86 -4.36
N ASP A 20 -11.47 -13.90 -4.40
CA ASP A 20 -10.71 -15.14 -4.23
C ASP A 20 -10.73 -15.53 -2.75
N PRO A 21 -11.24 -16.74 -2.38
CA PRO A 21 -11.35 -17.16 -0.98
C PRO A 21 -10.00 -17.30 -0.26
N ARG A 22 -8.90 -17.30 -1.00
CA ARG A 22 -7.54 -17.30 -0.44
C ARG A 22 -7.13 -15.94 0.10
N PHE A 23 -7.78 -14.87 -0.33
CA PHE A 23 -7.54 -13.51 0.17
C PHE A 23 -8.60 -13.11 1.18
N GLN A 24 -8.17 -12.34 2.18
CA GLN A 24 -9.08 -11.71 3.14
C GLN A 24 -8.56 -10.33 3.50
N ILE A 25 -9.44 -9.34 3.36
CA ILE A 25 -9.16 -7.96 3.77
C ILE A 25 -9.62 -7.78 5.23
N VAL A 26 -8.74 -7.22 6.05
CA VAL A 26 -9.05 -6.74 7.41
C VAL A 26 -9.14 -5.22 7.35
N PRO A 27 -10.35 -4.66 7.36
CA PRO A 27 -10.56 -3.27 7.03
C PRO A 27 -10.15 -2.32 8.14
N LEU A 28 -9.51 -1.20 7.76
CA LEU A 28 -9.29 -0.05 8.61
C LEU A 28 -10.57 0.75 8.78
N GLY A 29 -10.62 1.60 9.81
CA GLY A 29 -11.67 2.57 10.01
C GLY A 29 -11.27 3.94 9.45
N LEU A 30 -12.25 4.69 8.95
CA LEU A 30 -12.12 6.06 8.48
C LEU A 30 -13.15 6.95 9.18
N GLN A 31 -12.78 8.20 9.42
CA GLN A 31 -13.68 9.19 10.01
C GLN A 31 -13.55 10.53 9.28
N VAL A 32 -14.67 11.06 8.83
CA VAL A 32 -14.79 12.40 8.26
C VAL A 32 -15.88 13.14 9.04
N ASP A 33 -15.48 14.12 9.85
CA ASP A 33 -16.35 14.77 10.85
C ASP A 33 -17.07 13.70 11.73
N ASP A 34 -18.41 13.65 11.71
CA ASP A 34 -19.23 12.67 12.46
C ASP A 34 -19.50 11.38 11.66
N TRP A 35 -18.99 11.27 10.43
CA TRP A 35 -19.21 10.11 9.59
C TRP A 35 -18.10 9.08 9.78
N HIS A 36 -18.47 7.90 10.28
CA HIS A 36 -17.58 6.76 10.47
C HIS A 36 -17.83 5.74 9.38
N ILE A 37 -16.75 5.25 8.76
CA ILE A 37 -16.76 4.29 7.66
C ILE A 37 -15.79 3.17 7.96
N ILE A 38 -16.14 1.98 7.50
CA ILE A 38 -15.22 0.85 7.40
C ILE A 38 -14.70 0.82 5.96
N ASP A 39 -13.41 0.67 5.79
CA ASP A 39 -12.74 0.61 4.48
C ASP A 39 -12.85 -0.81 3.90
N ASP A 40 -14.06 -1.22 3.58
CA ASP A 40 -14.42 -2.52 3.04
C ASP A 40 -15.03 -2.41 1.64
N GLU A 41 -15.66 -3.47 1.15
CA GLU A 41 -16.29 -3.55 -0.17
C GLU A 41 -17.43 -2.55 -0.39
N THR A 42 -17.92 -1.91 0.67
CA THR A 42 -18.97 -0.88 0.60
C THR A 42 -18.41 0.54 0.42
N PHE A 43 -17.08 0.69 0.40
CA PHE A 43 -16.43 1.98 0.27
C PHE A 43 -16.71 2.64 -1.08
N ASP A 44 -17.28 3.84 -1.05
CA ASP A 44 -17.51 4.70 -2.21
C ASP A 44 -16.48 5.83 -2.24
N GLN A 45 -15.50 5.74 -3.13
CA GLN A 45 -14.42 6.73 -3.25
C GLN A 45 -14.95 8.12 -3.63
N ALA A 46 -15.95 8.22 -4.50
CA ALA A 46 -16.47 9.51 -4.96
C ALA A 46 -17.18 10.25 -3.82
N GLU A 47 -18.05 9.55 -3.09
CA GLU A 47 -18.72 10.10 -1.91
C GLU A 47 -17.72 10.46 -0.82
N PHE A 48 -16.71 9.60 -0.60
CA PHE A 48 -15.66 9.86 0.38
C PHE A 48 -14.88 11.14 0.04
N LEU A 49 -14.39 11.28 -1.18
CA LEU A 49 -13.63 12.46 -1.62
C LEU A 49 -14.49 13.74 -1.56
N HIS A 50 -15.78 13.64 -1.91
CA HIS A 50 -16.70 14.76 -1.79
C HIS A 50 -16.83 15.22 -0.33
N ARG A 51 -16.98 14.29 0.62
CA ARG A 51 -17.06 14.62 2.05
C ARG A 51 -15.75 15.16 2.60
N VAL A 52 -14.63 14.54 2.24
CA VAL A 52 -13.29 15.01 2.63
C VAL A 52 -13.03 16.45 2.16
N ALA A 53 -13.46 16.80 0.95
CA ALA A 53 -13.32 18.15 0.40
C ALA A 53 -14.13 19.21 1.16
N ASN A 54 -15.24 18.80 1.81
CA ASN A 54 -16.15 19.67 2.55
C ASN A 54 -16.00 19.52 4.08
N ALA A 55 -15.07 18.69 4.56
CA ALA A 55 -14.89 18.40 5.98
C ALA A 55 -14.42 19.65 6.75
N LYS A 56 -14.96 19.83 7.95
CA LYS A 56 -14.55 20.90 8.89
C LYS A 56 -13.27 20.52 9.61
N ASP A 57 -13.19 19.26 10.02
CA ASP A 57 -12.05 18.70 10.72
C ASP A 57 -11.17 17.86 9.77
N CYS A 58 -9.91 17.64 10.16
CA CYS A 58 -9.02 16.77 9.42
C CYS A 58 -9.52 15.32 9.49
N PRO A 59 -9.84 14.68 8.37
CA PRO A 59 -10.20 13.27 8.36
C PRO A 59 -9.13 12.38 9.00
N LYS A 60 -9.55 11.27 9.61
CA LYS A 60 -8.68 10.35 10.36
C LYS A 60 -8.86 8.92 9.90
N SER A 61 -7.86 8.10 10.16
CA SER A 61 -7.94 6.65 10.04
C SER A 61 -7.60 5.96 11.35
N SER A 62 -8.08 4.74 11.54
CA SER A 62 -7.74 3.86 12.64
C SER A 62 -7.38 2.47 12.12
N CYS A 63 -6.36 1.83 12.71
CA CYS A 63 -6.00 0.46 12.37
C CYS A 63 -7.07 -0.53 12.85
N PRO A 64 -7.15 -1.72 12.26
CA PRO A 64 -8.01 -2.79 12.74
C PRO A 64 -7.60 -3.22 14.15
N SER A 65 -8.55 -3.77 14.92
CA SER A 65 -8.22 -4.33 16.24
C SER A 65 -7.49 -5.67 16.12
N PRO A 66 -6.73 -6.08 17.16
CA PRO A 66 -6.08 -7.39 17.21
C PRO A 66 -7.06 -8.55 17.05
N GLU A 67 -8.26 -8.43 17.60
CA GLU A 67 -9.30 -9.47 17.50
C GLU A 67 -9.77 -9.69 16.06
N ARG A 68 -9.86 -8.61 15.25
CA ARG A 68 -10.19 -8.75 13.83
C ARG A 68 -9.12 -9.52 13.06
N PHE A 69 -7.85 -9.28 13.36
CA PHE A 69 -6.76 -10.06 12.79
C PHE A 69 -6.80 -11.51 13.31
N MET A 70 -6.97 -11.72 14.60
CA MET A 70 -7.10 -13.07 15.19
C MET A 70 -8.21 -13.88 14.47
N GLU A 71 -9.39 -13.28 14.26
CA GLU A 71 -10.49 -13.95 13.55
C GLU A 71 -10.12 -14.29 12.10
N SER A 72 -9.33 -13.45 11.40
CA SER A 72 -8.88 -13.73 10.03
C SER A 72 -7.90 -14.92 9.95
N TYR A 73 -7.26 -15.30 11.06
CA TYR A 73 -6.36 -16.45 11.14
C TYR A 73 -7.10 -17.78 11.37
N ARG A 74 -8.41 -17.73 11.71
CA ARG A 74 -9.28 -18.89 11.84
C ARG A 74 -9.68 -19.41 10.47
N THR A 75 -8.84 -20.24 9.93
CA THR A 75 -8.97 -20.84 8.60
C THR A 75 -8.38 -22.24 8.61
N ASP A 76 -8.85 -23.12 7.72
CA ASP A 76 -8.29 -24.46 7.51
C ASP A 76 -6.99 -24.45 6.71
N ALA A 77 -6.56 -23.27 6.21
CA ALA A 77 -5.29 -23.13 5.52
C ALA A 77 -4.12 -23.47 6.46
N GLU A 78 -3.14 -24.20 5.93
CA GLU A 78 -1.93 -24.59 6.66
C GLU A 78 -1.00 -23.40 6.86
N HIS A 79 -0.91 -22.52 5.84
CA HIS A 79 -0.06 -21.35 5.85
C HIS A 79 -0.91 -20.06 5.82
N VAL A 80 -0.55 -19.09 6.64
CA VAL A 80 -1.20 -17.78 6.66
C VAL A 80 -0.12 -16.70 6.53
N TYR A 81 -0.22 -15.89 5.46
CA TYR A 81 0.63 -14.72 5.26
C TYR A 81 -0.20 -13.47 5.48
N VAL A 82 0.32 -12.57 6.31
CA VAL A 82 -0.38 -11.34 6.68
C VAL A 82 0.45 -10.16 6.19
N VAL A 83 -0.06 -9.36 5.30
CA VAL A 83 0.62 -8.15 4.80
C VAL A 83 -0.09 -6.93 5.33
N THR A 84 0.64 -6.04 5.95
CA THR A 84 0.08 -4.82 6.56
C THR A 84 0.79 -3.58 6.06
N LEU A 85 0.08 -2.46 6.07
CA LEU A 85 0.67 -1.14 5.98
C LEU A 85 1.86 -0.99 6.94
N THR A 86 2.91 -0.31 6.49
CA THR A 86 4.13 -0.12 7.29
C THR A 86 3.86 0.27 8.74
N ALA A 87 4.56 -0.36 9.67
CA ALA A 87 4.50 -0.08 11.11
C ALA A 87 4.92 1.37 11.46
N LYS A 88 5.59 2.07 10.54
CA LYS A 88 5.99 3.48 10.71
C LYS A 88 4.83 4.47 10.53
N LEU A 89 3.79 4.08 9.80
CA LEU A 89 2.65 4.94 9.48
C LEU A 89 1.33 4.49 10.13
N SER A 90 1.23 3.20 10.51
CA SER A 90 0.00 2.60 11.05
C SER A 90 0.27 1.63 12.21
N GLY A 91 -0.73 1.45 13.06
CA GLY A 91 -0.74 0.40 14.07
C GLY A 91 -1.14 -0.99 13.54
N SER A 92 -1.45 -1.14 12.23
CA SER A 92 -1.92 -2.41 11.64
C SER A 92 -0.97 -3.57 11.91
N TYR A 93 0.34 -3.38 11.69
CA TYR A 93 1.34 -4.41 11.96
C TYR A 93 1.31 -4.89 13.43
N ASN A 94 1.32 -3.96 14.38
CA ASN A 94 1.28 -4.30 15.80
C ASN A 94 -0.04 -5.00 16.18
N SER A 95 -1.15 -4.57 15.61
CA SER A 95 -2.45 -5.23 15.80
C SER A 95 -2.44 -6.65 15.22
N ALA A 96 -1.85 -6.87 14.05
CA ALA A 96 -1.73 -8.17 13.43
C ALA A 96 -0.84 -9.12 14.26
N MET A 97 0.30 -8.61 14.78
CA MET A 97 1.19 -9.38 15.66
C MET A 97 0.52 -9.76 16.98
N LEU A 98 -0.21 -8.83 17.60
CA LEU A 98 -0.98 -9.14 18.81
C LEU A 98 -2.12 -10.11 18.50
N GLY A 99 -2.80 -9.97 17.36
CA GLY A 99 -3.80 -10.92 16.89
C GLY A 99 -3.24 -12.33 16.71
N LYS A 100 -1.99 -12.47 16.25
CA LYS A 100 -1.29 -13.75 16.16
C LYS A 100 -1.07 -14.35 17.57
N SER A 101 -0.56 -13.57 18.52
CA SER A 101 -0.36 -14.04 19.89
C SER A 101 -1.67 -14.51 20.54
N LEU A 102 -2.76 -13.74 20.38
CA LEU A 102 -4.10 -14.11 20.86
C LEU A 102 -4.61 -15.40 20.20
N TYR A 103 -4.34 -15.57 18.91
CA TYR A 103 -4.70 -16.78 18.20
C TYR A 103 -3.97 -18.01 18.77
N GLU A 104 -2.63 -17.91 18.92
CA GLU A 104 -1.79 -19.00 19.43
C GLU A 104 -2.15 -19.38 20.86
N GLU A 105 -2.46 -18.40 21.73
CA GLU A 105 -2.95 -18.66 23.09
C GLU A 105 -4.30 -19.37 23.12
N THR A 106 -5.18 -19.08 22.16
CA THR A 106 -6.56 -19.59 22.16
C THR A 106 -6.71 -20.92 21.43
N TYR A 107 -6.02 -21.07 20.30
CA TYR A 107 -6.23 -22.16 19.33
C TYR A 107 -4.98 -23.05 19.12
N GLY A 108 -3.83 -22.66 19.69
CA GLY A 108 -2.57 -23.36 19.50
C GLY A 108 -1.74 -22.83 18.31
N GLU A 109 -0.56 -23.42 18.13
CA GLU A 109 0.40 -23.00 17.09
C GLU A 109 -0.16 -23.18 15.67
N LYS A 110 0.14 -22.22 14.82
CA LYS A 110 -0.17 -22.22 13.39
C LYS A 110 0.94 -21.49 12.63
N LYS A 111 1.19 -21.90 11.40
CA LYS A 111 2.14 -21.21 10.50
C LYS A 111 1.55 -19.89 10.03
N ILE A 112 1.73 -18.84 10.83
CA ILE A 112 1.31 -17.47 10.56
C ILE A 112 2.55 -16.60 10.48
N HIS A 113 2.76 -15.92 9.34
CA HIS A 113 3.81 -14.90 9.19
C HIS A 113 3.19 -13.54 8.92
N VAL A 114 3.58 -12.55 9.73
CA VAL A 114 3.13 -11.15 9.57
C VAL A 114 4.27 -10.33 9.00
N VAL A 115 4.04 -9.75 7.84
CA VAL A 115 4.99 -8.90 7.11
C VAL A 115 4.70 -7.44 7.42
N ASP A 116 5.66 -6.74 8.03
CA ASP A 116 5.71 -5.28 7.96
C ASP A 116 6.13 -4.90 6.53
N SER A 117 5.20 -4.40 5.74
CA SER A 117 5.46 -4.13 4.31
C SER A 117 6.55 -3.10 4.05
N LYS A 118 6.88 -2.26 5.03
CA LYS A 118 7.74 -1.07 4.87
C LYS A 118 7.29 -0.12 3.76
N THR A 119 6.05 -0.25 3.33
CA THR A 119 5.43 0.52 2.24
C THR A 119 3.94 0.71 2.51
N ALA A 120 3.19 1.10 1.47
CA ALA A 120 1.75 1.28 1.47
C ALA A 120 1.19 1.00 0.08
N SER A 121 -0.13 0.72 0.00
CA SER A 121 -0.90 0.68 -1.23
C SER A 121 -0.28 -0.29 -2.26
N PRO A 122 0.23 0.09 -3.46
CA PRO A 122 0.68 -0.89 -4.45
C PRO A 122 1.85 -1.77 -3.99
N GLY A 123 2.62 -1.32 -2.99
CA GLY A 123 3.70 -2.13 -2.44
C GLY A 123 3.21 -3.32 -1.61
N GLU A 124 2.15 -3.12 -0.83
CA GLU A 124 1.48 -4.22 -0.13
C GLU A 124 0.90 -5.23 -1.12
N SER A 125 0.27 -4.71 -2.19
CA SER A 125 -0.27 -5.54 -3.28
C SER A 125 0.82 -6.42 -3.90
N GLN A 126 2.01 -5.89 -4.17
CA GLN A 126 3.12 -6.66 -4.72
C GLN A 126 3.58 -7.78 -3.79
N ILE A 127 3.66 -7.51 -2.48
CA ILE A 127 4.05 -8.53 -1.47
C ILE A 127 2.98 -9.63 -1.40
N ALA A 128 1.69 -9.26 -1.36
CA ALA A 128 0.59 -10.22 -1.34
C ALA A 128 0.56 -11.11 -2.59
N LEU A 129 0.76 -10.52 -3.77
CA LEU A 129 0.88 -11.26 -5.04
C LEU A 129 2.12 -12.16 -5.07
N LYS A 130 3.23 -11.74 -4.46
CA LYS A 130 4.45 -12.55 -4.35
C LYS A 130 4.26 -13.75 -3.44
N ALA A 131 3.52 -13.60 -2.33
CA ALA A 131 3.17 -14.71 -1.46
C ALA A 131 2.35 -15.77 -2.22
N MET A 132 1.35 -15.33 -3.00
CA MET A 132 0.56 -16.22 -3.85
C MET A 132 1.43 -16.95 -4.89
N GLU A 133 2.29 -16.22 -5.60
CA GLU A 133 3.20 -16.78 -6.61
C GLU A 133 4.11 -17.87 -6.02
N LEU A 134 4.70 -17.61 -4.86
CA LEU A 134 5.60 -18.56 -4.19
C LEU A 134 4.87 -19.83 -3.73
N GLU A 135 3.68 -19.69 -3.14
CA GLU A 135 2.83 -20.83 -2.74
C GLU A 135 2.37 -21.65 -3.95
N GLU A 136 1.91 -21.00 -5.01
CA GLU A 136 1.43 -21.68 -6.22
C GLU A 136 2.54 -22.40 -6.97
N SER A 137 3.78 -21.97 -6.83
CA SER A 137 4.93 -22.67 -7.40
C SER A 137 5.10 -24.08 -6.85
N GLY A 138 4.70 -24.31 -5.59
CA GLY A 138 4.87 -25.59 -4.90
C GLY A 138 6.33 -26.00 -4.66
N LEU A 139 7.28 -25.09 -4.84
CA LEU A 139 8.71 -25.39 -4.80
C LEU A 139 9.35 -25.17 -3.42
N TYR A 140 8.68 -24.43 -2.52
CA TYR A 140 9.27 -23.92 -1.29
C TYR A 140 8.49 -24.36 -0.06
N THR A 141 9.20 -24.53 1.05
CA THR A 141 8.61 -24.64 2.38
C THR A 141 8.07 -23.29 2.86
N PHE A 142 7.26 -23.29 3.91
CA PHE A 142 6.76 -22.05 4.53
C PHE A 142 7.91 -21.12 4.94
N GLU A 143 8.94 -21.68 5.56
CA GLU A 143 10.09 -20.92 6.06
C GLU A 143 10.90 -20.29 4.90
N GLU A 144 11.06 -21.01 3.80
CA GLU A 144 11.70 -20.49 2.58
C GLU A 144 10.87 -19.42 1.89
N ILE A 145 9.53 -19.55 1.91
CA ILE A 145 8.62 -18.50 1.40
C ILE A 145 8.74 -17.25 2.24
N VAL A 146 8.76 -17.38 3.56
CA VAL A 146 8.95 -16.25 4.49
C VAL A 146 10.25 -15.50 4.17
N GLU A 147 11.37 -16.20 4.05
CA GLU A 147 12.66 -15.59 3.74
C GLU A 147 12.64 -14.84 2.39
N LYS A 148 12.04 -15.48 1.37
CA LYS A 148 11.88 -14.86 0.05
C LYS A 148 10.96 -13.62 0.05
N LEU A 149 9.91 -13.64 0.86
CA LEU A 149 9.01 -12.49 1.00
C LEU A 149 9.68 -11.31 1.69
N GLU A 150 10.46 -11.58 2.76
CA GLU A 150 11.21 -10.55 3.47
C GLU A 150 12.27 -9.92 2.54
N THR A 151 12.98 -10.76 1.76
CA THR A 151 13.95 -10.28 0.77
C THR A 151 13.26 -9.45 -0.32
N PHE A 152 12.18 -9.95 -0.89
CA PHE A 152 11.40 -9.24 -1.92
C PHE A 152 10.86 -7.90 -1.41
N ARG A 153 10.32 -7.86 -0.18
CA ARG A 153 9.89 -6.62 0.45
C ARG A 153 11.01 -5.58 0.54
N ASP A 154 12.21 -6.01 0.92
CA ASP A 154 13.36 -5.11 1.09
C ASP A 154 13.93 -4.59 -0.25
N GLU A 155 13.62 -5.27 -1.36
CA GLU A 155 13.99 -4.86 -2.72
C GLU A 155 12.94 -3.93 -3.37
N LEU A 156 11.73 -3.82 -2.80
CA LEU A 156 10.68 -2.96 -3.37
C LEU A 156 11.03 -1.47 -3.29
N GLU A 157 10.79 -0.77 -4.36
CA GLU A 157 10.93 0.68 -4.45
C GLU A 157 9.55 1.34 -4.68
N THR A 158 9.11 2.15 -3.74
CA THR A 158 7.83 2.85 -3.83
C THR A 158 8.04 4.34 -3.97
N TYR A 159 7.48 4.93 -5.03
CA TYR A 159 7.51 6.37 -5.33
C TYR A 159 6.09 6.92 -5.46
N PHE A 160 5.90 8.18 -5.08
CA PHE A 160 4.60 8.81 -5.22
C PHE A 160 4.66 10.33 -5.38
N VAL A 161 3.66 10.86 -6.07
CA VAL A 161 3.39 12.29 -6.20
C VAL A 161 1.93 12.53 -5.84
N LEU A 162 1.72 13.41 -4.87
CA LEU A 162 0.40 13.78 -4.34
C LEU A 162 0.12 15.25 -4.62
N ASP A 163 -1.13 15.57 -4.89
CA ASP A 163 -1.54 16.97 -5.07
C ASP A 163 -1.57 17.74 -3.76
N ASN A 164 -1.87 17.04 -2.66
CA ASN A 164 -1.97 17.61 -1.32
C ASN A 164 -1.29 16.68 -0.28
N LEU A 165 -0.53 17.26 0.63
CA LEU A 165 0.14 16.55 1.72
C LEU A 165 -0.45 16.87 3.10
N ASP A 166 -1.51 17.67 3.16
CA ASP A 166 -2.04 18.19 4.41
C ASP A 166 -2.53 17.09 5.35
N PHE A 167 -3.15 16.03 4.80
CA PHE A 167 -3.64 14.92 5.61
C PHE A 167 -2.50 14.09 6.21
N LEU A 168 -1.46 13.81 5.42
CA LEU A 168 -0.24 13.17 5.94
C LEU A 168 0.41 14.01 7.03
N LYS A 169 0.49 15.33 6.84
CA LYS A 169 1.08 16.26 7.80
C LYS A 169 0.24 16.39 9.08
N LYS A 170 -1.06 16.67 8.94
CA LYS A 170 -1.96 16.89 10.08
C LYS A 170 -2.14 15.63 10.92
N ASN A 171 -2.09 14.45 10.29
CA ASN A 171 -2.16 13.16 10.96
C ASN A 171 -0.78 12.65 11.44
N GLY A 172 0.30 13.42 11.30
CA GLY A 172 1.62 13.11 11.84
C GLY A 172 2.41 12.03 11.07
N ARG A 173 2.09 11.75 9.81
CA ARG A 173 2.79 10.78 8.95
C ARG A 173 3.93 11.38 8.14
N LEU A 174 4.18 12.70 8.26
CA LEU A 174 5.29 13.44 7.63
C LEU A 174 6.25 14.06 8.66
N THR A 175 6.56 13.36 9.72
CA THR A 175 7.35 13.91 10.85
C THR A 175 8.81 14.22 10.49
N GLY A 176 9.39 13.51 9.52
CA GLY A 176 10.79 13.68 9.09
C GLY A 176 11.05 14.81 8.09
N LEU A 177 10.01 15.42 7.51
CA LEU A 177 10.12 16.32 6.36
C LEU A 177 9.85 17.79 6.71
N LYS A 178 10.59 18.34 7.67
CA LYS A 178 10.48 19.76 8.08
C LYS A 178 10.64 20.76 6.92
N ALA A 179 11.38 20.41 5.88
CA ALA A 179 11.62 21.25 4.71
C ALA A 179 10.41 21.39 3.77
N LEU A 180 9.46 20.44 3.78
CA LEU A 180 8.24 20.51 2.96
C LEU A 180 7.22 21.55 3.46
N ALA A 181 7.42 22.11 4.65
CA ALA A 181 6.55 23.16 5.21
C ALA A 181 6.66 24.53 4.47
N ALA A 182 7.68 24.72 3.64
CA ALA A 182 7.99 25.97 2.97
C ALA A 182 7.83 25.91 1.44
N THR A 183 7.04 24.98 0.90
CA THR A 183 6.85 24.90 -0.55
C THR A 183 6.05 26.10 -1.05
N THR A 184 6.67 26.88 -1.95
CA THR A 184 5.98 27.90 -2.76
C THR A 184 4.85 27.26 -3.57
N LEU A 185 3.84 28.02 -3.89
CA LEU A 185 2.49 27.65 -4.37
C LEU A 185 2.36 26.63 -5.52
N ASN A 186 3.41 26.06 -6.07
CA ASN A 186 3.33 25.08 -7.17
C ASN A 186 4.49 24.05 -7.18
N ILE A 187 5.30 23.98 -6.14
CA ILE A 187 6.32 22.94 -6.04
C ILE A 187 5.69 21.67 -5.54
N LYS A 188 5.80 20.59 -6.33
CA LYS A 188 5.31 19.26 -6.00
C LYS A 188 6.49 18.37 -5.63
N PRO A 189 6.55 17.86 -4.38
CA PRO A 189 7.57 16.91 -3.99
C PRO A 189 7.32 15.56 -4.67
N ILE A 190 8.40 14.89 -4.99
CA ILE A 190 8.43 13.48 -5.34
C ILE A 190 8.85 12.77 -4.08
N LEU A 191 8.02 11.88 -3.59
CA LEU A 191 8.20 11.16 -2.35
C LEU A 191 8.52 9.69 -2.63
N LYS A 192 9.15 9.03 -1.66
CA LYS A 192 9.42 7.58 -1.69
C LYS A 192 9.36 6.98 -0.30
N ALA A 193 9.16 5.68 -0.23
CA ALA A 193 9.33 4.92 1.00
C ALA A 193 10.83 4.60 1.22
N ILE A 194 11.32 4.78 2.46
CA ILE A 194 12.64 4.32 2.91
C ILE A 194 12.45 3.70 4.29
N GLU A 195 12.69 2.41 4.42
CA GLU A 195 12.50 1.65 5.67
C GLU A 195 11.12 1.92 6.31
N GLY A 196 10.10 2.05 5.48
CA GLY A 196 8.73 2.29 5.90
C GLY A 196 8.37 3.75 6.21
N GLU A 197 9.31 4.66 6.19
CA GLU A 197 9.08 6.09 6.39
C GLU A 197 8.97 6.83 5.05
N ILE A 198 8.25 7.96 5.06
CA ILE A 198 8.13 8.82 3.88
C ILE A 198 9.36 9.73 3.80
N ALA A 199 10.07 9.68 2.68
CA ALA A 199 11.22 10.53 2.38
C ALA A 199 11.01 11.31 1.09
N GLN A 200 11.67 12.47 0.96
CA GLN A 200 11.69 13.24 -0.28
C GLN A 200 12.78 12.71 -1.21
N ALA A 201 12.39 12.26 -2.39
CA ALA A 201 13.30 11.83 -3.45
C ALA A 201 13.67 12.99 -4.40
N GLY A 202 12.76 13.97 -4.54
CA GLY A 202 12.98 15.11 -5.42
C GLY A 202 11.82 16.10 -5.38
N GLN A 203 11.83 17.03 -6.31
CA GLN A 203 10.71 17.96 -6.51
C GLN A 203 10.70 18.52 -7.93
N ALA A 204 9.54 19.04 -8.35
CA ALA A 204 9.39 19.78 -9.60
C ALA A 204 8.28 20.83 -9.51
N VAL A 205 8.24 21.76 -10.48
CA VAL A 205 7.20 22.77 -10.57
C VAL A 205 6.00 22.21 -11.33
N GLY A 206 4.89 22.01 -10.64
CA GLY A 206 3.65 21.44 -11.17
C GLY A 206 3.66 19.91 -11.27
N VAL A 207 2.46 19.34 -11.17
CA VAL A 207 2.26 17.89 -11.10
C VAL A 207 2.82 17.16 -12.33
N LYS A 208 2.57 17.66 -13.53
CA LYS A 208 3.05 17.02 -14.78
C LYS A 208 4.57 16.84 -14.79
N LYS A 209 5.33 17.86 -14.37
CA LYS A 209 6.80 17.77 -14.30
C LYS A 209 7.26 16.86 -13.16
N ALA A 210 6.54 16.85 -12.04
CA ALA A 210 6.83 15.95 -10.93
C ALA A 210 6.63 14.48 -11.33
N LEU A 211 5.52 14.15 -12.00
CA LEU A 211 5.27 12.80 -12.51
C LEU A 211 6.31 12.37 -13.56
N ALA A 212 6.67 13.26 -14.50
CA ALA A 212 7.70 12.95 -15.49
C ALA A 212 9.06 12.68 -14.82
N LYS A 213 9.48 13.51 -13.86
CA LYS A 213 10.72 13.32 -13.12
C LYS A 213 10.67 12.05 -12.24
N MET A 214 9.54 11.75 -11.61
CA MET A 214 9.34 10.50 -10.88
C MET A 214 9.51 9.30 -11.81
N SER A 215 8.89 9.34 -13.00
CA SER A 215 9.02 8.26 -14.00
C SER A 215 10.48 8.06 -14.43
N GLU A 216 11.28 9.12 -14.57
CA GLU A 216 12.72 9.03 -14.88
C GLU A 216 13.48 8.30 -13.77
N MET A 217 13.23 8.68 -12.51
CA MET A 217 13.87 8.04 -11.36
C MET A 217 13.51 6.56 -11.27
N ILE A 218 12.25 6.21 -11.55
CA ILE A 218 11.77 4.82 -11.58
C ILE A 218 12.46 4.04 -12.70
N VAL A 219 12.58 4.60 -13.91
CA VAL A 219 13.28 3.96 -15.03
C VAL A 219 14.75 3.68 -14.69
N GLU A 220 15.46 4.62 -14.04
CA GLU A 220 16.83 4.41 -13.59
C GLU A 220 16.95 3.19 -12.66
N LYS A 221 15.98 3.03 -11.75
CA LYS A 221 15.92 1.88 -10.84
C LYS A 221 15.60 0.58 -11.58
N ILE A 222 14.60 0.58 -12.43
CA ILE A 222 14.21 -0.60 -13.23
C ILE A 222 15.41 -1.12 -14.03
N VAL A 223 16.13 -0.24 -14.73
CA VAL A 223 17.26 -0.63 -15.57
C VAL A 223 18.43 -1.14 -14.74
N LYS A 224 18.67 -0.54 -13.56
CA LYS A 224 19.78 -0.92 -12.69
C LYS A 224 19.53 -2.25 -11.96
N GLU A 225 18.31 -2.49 -11.51
CA GLU A 225 17.98 -3.57 -10.58
C GLU A 225 17.17 -4.71 -11.23
N GLY A 226 16.65 -4.49 -12.45
CA GLY A 226 16.01 -5.55 -13.24
C GLY A 226 14.56 -5.83 -12.83
N HIS A 227 13.85 -4.86 -12.30
CA HIS A 227 12.43 -5.03 -11.94
C HIS A 227 11.58 -5.33 -13.18
N GLU A 228 10.77 -6.40 -13.12
CA GLU A 228 9.92 -6.84 -14.24
C GLU A 228 8.42 -6.55 -14.00
N LYS A 229 8.03 -6.22 -12.78
CA LYS A 229 6.63 -5.91 -12.41
C LYS A 229 6.52 -4.48 -11.89
N MET A 230 5.47 -3.79 -12.30
CA MET A 230 5.13 -2.46 -11.82
C MET A 230 3.66 -2.43 -11.42
N VAL A 231 3.38 -1.96 -10.22
CA VAL A 231 2.02 -1.73 -9.74
C VAL A 231 1.84 -0.24 -9.49
N ILE A 232 0.77 0.32 -10.03
CA ILE A 232 0.41 1.73 -9.91
C ILE A 232 -0.96 1.82 -9.26
N THR A 233 -1.08 2.61 -8.21
CA THR A 233 -2.39 3.01 -7.69
C THR A 233 -2.59 4.51 -7.90
N HIS A 234 -3.86 4.90 -8.09
CA HIS A 234 -4.25 6.29 -8.26
C HIS A 234 -5.51 6.59 -7.44
N CYS A 235 -5.61 7.80 -6.97
CA CYS A 235 -6.84 8.28 -6.36
C CYS A 235 -7.62 9.10 -7.39
N ASN A 236 -8.75 8.55 -7.87
CA ASN A 236 -9.68 9.21 -8.80
C ASN A 236 -9.02 9.80 -10.08
N ASN A 237 -7.91 9.25 -10.56
CA ASN A 237 -7.22 9.79 -11.73
C ASN A 237 -6.47 8.73 -12.56
N VAL A 238 -7.20 7.80 -13.16
CA VAL A 238 -6.62 6.75 -14.01
C VAL A 238 -5.74 7.30 -15.14
N LYS A 239 -6.12 8.44 -15.72
CA LYS A 239 -5.34 9.07 -16.81
C LYS A 239 -3.93 9.48 -16.38
N ARG A 240 -3.73 9.89 -15.13
CA ARG A 240 -2.39 10.14 -14.60
C ARG A 240 -1.59 8.86 -14.43
N ALA A 241 -2.20 7.81 -13.91
CA ALA A 241 -1.57 6.50 -13.78
C ALA A 241 -1.14 5.95 -15.14
N GLU A 242 -2.02 6.03 -16.14
CA GLU A 242 -1.72 5.66 -17.53
C GLU A 242 -0.58 6.50 -18.12
N THR A 243 -0.58 7.80 -17.89
CA THR A 243 0.52 8.68 -18.34
C THR A 243 1.86 8.27 -17.71
N VAL A 244 1.89 7.96 -16.42
CA VAL A 244 3.10 7.48 -15.73
C VAL A 244 3.55 6.13 -16.30
N ARG A 245 2.63 5.17 -16.48
CA ARG A 245 2.90 3.90 -17.16
C ARG A 245 3.56 4.12 -18.51
N ASP A 246 2.94 4.92 -19.37
CA ASP A 246 3.40 5.14 -20.74
C ASP A 246 4.76 5.84 -20.79
N LEU A 247 5.02 6.79 -19.88
CA LEU A 247 6.33 7.43 -19.74
C LEU A 247 7.42 6.43 -19.35
N ILE A 248 7.13 5.50 -18.43
CA ILE A 248 8.08 4.46 -18.02
C ILE A 248 8.31 3.47 -19.16
N LEU A 249 7.23 2.89 -19.72
CA LEU A 249 7.33 1.89 -20.77
C LEU A 249 7.95 2.42 -22.07
N SER A 250 7.88 3.73 -22.32
CA SER A 250 8.56 4.35 -23.47
C SER A 250 10.09 4.37 -23.34
N LYS A 251 10.63 4.12 -22.15
CA LYS A 251 12.07 4.24 -21.84
C LYS A 251 12.72 2.91 -21.45
N THR A 252 11.95 1.86 -21.20
CA THR A 252 12.47 0.51 -20.87
C THR A 252 11.50 -0.57 -21.32
N ASP A 253 12.04 -1.71 -21.74
CA ASP A 253 11.34 -2.95 -22.09
C ASP A 253 11.46 -4.03 -21.00
N THR A 254 12.09 -3.71 -19.87
CA THR A 254 12.32 -4.63 -18.76
C THR A 254 11.00 -5.02 -18.08
N ILE A 255 10.05 -4.08 -17.95
CA ILE A 255 8.75 -4.35 -17.33
C ILE A 255 7.91 -5.29 -18.21
N LYS A 256 7.55 -6.45 -17.64
CA LYS A 256 6.71 -7.48 -18.29
C LYS A 256 5.26 -7.41 -17.83
N GLN A 257 5.02 -6.92 -16.63
CA GLN A 257 3.67 -6.83 -16.06
C GLN A 257 3.41 -5.46 -15.45
N VAL A 258 2.28 -4.87 -15.80
CA VAL A 258 1.78 -3.63 -15.19
C VAL A 258 0.37 -3.86 -14.67
N ILE A 259 0.12 -3.44 -13.43
CA ILE A 259 -1.19 -3.44 -12.80
C ILE A 259 -1.52 -2.00 -12.44
N ILE A 260 -2.70 -1.52 -12.81
CA ILE A 260 -3.21 -0.20 -12.40
C ILE A 260 -4.51 -0.41 -11.63
N MET A 261 -4.63 0.22 -10.47
CA MET A 261 -5.80 0.10 -9.59
C MET A 261 -6.18 1.45 -9.01
N ASP A 262 -7.44 1.61 -8.68
CA ASP A 262 -7.90 2.72 -7.84
C ASP A 262 -7.52 2.49 -6.38
N THR A 263 -7.27 3.57 -5.64
CA THR A 263 -7.00 3.46 -4.20
C THR A 263 -8.27 3.13 -3.42
N ALA A 264 -8.12 2.26 -2.41
CA ALA A 264 -9.13 2.04 -1.38
C ALA A 264 -9.20 3.22 -0.39
N GLY A 265 -10.00 3.12 0.67
CA GLY A 265 -10.34 4.25 1.52
C GLY A 265 -9.16 4.91 2.23
N VAL A 266 -8.31 4.13 2.90
CA VAL A 266 -7.15 4.67 3.63
C VAL A 266 -6.13 5.28 2.65
N ALA A 267 -5.85 4.59 1.56
CA ALA A 267 -4.96 5.12 0.53
C ALA A 267 -5.54 6.38 -0.12
N SER A 268 -6.86 6.44 -0.39
CA SER A 268 -7.54 7.65 -0.90
C SER A 268 -7.46 8.83 0.07
N LEU A 269 -7.58 8.58 1.38
CA LEU A 269 -7.45 9.64 2.39
C LEU A 269 -6.09 10.31 2.30
N TYR A 270 -5.01 9.54 2.23
CA TYR A 270 -3.65 10.06 2.30
C TYR A 270 -3.07 10.45 0.94
N ALA A 271 -3.46 9.78 -0.14
CA ALA A 271 -3.06 10.16 -1.50
C ALA A 271 -3.78 11.42 -1.96
N ALA A 272 -4.96 11.70 -1.43
CA ALA A 272 -5.88 12.75 -1.86
C ALA A 272 -6.25 12.65 -3.36
N ASP A 273 -7.25 13.41 -3.79
CA ASP A 273 -7.70 13.40 -5.18
C ASP A 273 -6.55 13.72 -6.15
N GLY A 274 -6.33 12.84 -7.12
CA GLY A 274 -5.28 12.94 -8.13
C GLY A 274 -3.92 12.37 -7.74
N GLY A 275 -3.74 11.82 -6.55
CA GLY A 275 -2.50 11.17 -6.13
C GLY A 275 -2.16 9.94 -6.98
N VAL A 276 -0.86 9.70 -7.19
CA VAL A 276 -0.34 8.52 -7.91
C VAL A 276 0.80 7.92 -7.11
N ILE A 277 0.73 6.61 -6.89
CA ILE A 277 1.73 5.82 -6.17
C ILE A 277 2.19 4.69 -7.11
N VAL A 278 3.49 4.48 -7.20
CA VAL A 278 4.11 3.46 -8.07
C VAL A 278 5.06 2.63 -7.24
N THR A 279 4.96 1.31 -7.36
CA THR A 279 5.92 0.36 -6.77
C THR A 279 6.48 -0.56 -7.86
N ILE A 280 7.79 -0.75 -7.82
CA ILE A 280 8.56 -1.66 -8.69
C ILE A 280 9.37 -2.61 -7.84
#